data_4ea3cad5b0b7881d725da1702d4bcf69
#
_entry.id   4ea3cad5b0b7881d725da1702d4bcf69
#
_cell.length_a   1.000
_cell.length_b   1.000
_cell.length_c   1.000
_cell.angle_alpha   90.00
_cell.angle_beta   90.00
_cell.angle_gamma   90.00
#
_symmetry.space_group_name_H-M   'P 1'
#
loop_
_entity.id
_entity.type
_entity.pdbx_description
1 polymer ?
#
loop_
_entity_poly.entity_id
_entity_poly.type
_entity_poly.pdbx_seq_one_letter_code
_entity_poly.pdbx_strand_id
1 'polypeptide(L)'
;MIRLSFIILIMALSSHSPASERWQQDGYIINSFIKIALEREYKETKFPKLIRWVKPIHIFVDSDHDDTEFLAELLSVHAKHLSSITGLPIKFVDTPKKANLFTIFTSYSNMENKVKQYIGDPDRIRAALNEAICLGNFRRNSRYEITRGTIIIPVDYAREKARLLDCIVEEITQLLGLPNDSDEVFPSIFNDRSVDAYLSPLDYILLKALYSPHLKQGMDVTKTRAALPKVLASLKANNDIKDAAEKVQKGSLKSYLGE
;
A
#
# COMPACT_ATOMS: atom_id res chain seq x y z
N MET A 1 37.14 -58.10 35.94
CA MET A 1 36.29 -57.90 34.75
C MET A 1 35.37 -56.70 35.04
N ILE A 2 35.73 -55.53 34.56
CA ILE A 2 34.96 -54.25 34.77
C ILE A 2 34.10 -54.07 33.55
N ARG A 3 32.76 -54.10 33.70
CA ARG A 3 31.81 -53.80 32.62
C ARG A 3 31.62 -52.27 32.55
N LEU A 4 32.07 -51.63 31.45
CA LEU A 4 31.85 -50.25 31.13
C LEU A 4 30.46 -50.15 30.46
N SER A 5 29.46 -49.56 31.15
CA SER A 5 28.15 -49.25 30.56
C SER A 5 28.25 -47.91 29.86
N PHE A 6 28.12 -47.93 28.55
CA PHE A 6 28.02 -46.72 27.72
C PHE A 6 26.56 -46.17 27.79
N ILE A 7 26.39 -45.05 28.44
CA ILE A 7 25.11 -44.31 28.41
C ILE A 7 25.12 -43.41 27.16
N ILE A 8 24.32 -43.76 26.15
CA ILE A 8 24.09 -42.93 24.97
C ILE A 8 23.07 -41.87 25.38
N LEU A 9 23.53 -40.62 25.53
CA LEU A 9 22.69 -39.46 25.75
C LEU A 9 22.12 -38.98 24.38
N ILE A 10 20.86 -39.33 24.11
CA ILE A 10 20.14 -38.86 22.93
C ILE A 10 19.74 -37.43 23.22
N MET A 11 20.49 -36.44 22.66
CA MET A 11 20.05 -35.05 22.61
C MET A 11 18.90 -34.95 21.62
N ALA A 12 17.67 -34.83 22.11
CA ALA A 12 16.52 -34.44 21.31
C ALA A 12 16.71 -32.99 20.88
N LEU A 13 17.10 -32.79 19.64
CA LEU A 13 17.06 -31.47 18.96
C LEU A 13 15.59 -31.06 18.85
N SER A 14 15.13 -30.32 19.85
CA SER A 14 13.83 -29.62 19.75
C SER A 14 13.94 -28.58 18.62
N SER A 15 13.42 -28.90 17.44
CA SER A 15 13.23 -27.97 16.37
C SER A 15 12.16 -26.98 16.83
N HIS A 16 12.59 -25.88 17.44
CA HIS A 16 11.71 -24.72 17.67
C HIS A 16 11.39 -24.11 16.29
N SER A 17 10.22 -24.42 15.76
CA SER A 17 9.63 -23.59 14.71
C SER A 17 9.47 -22.19 15.29
N PRO A 18 10.02 -21.13 14.68
CA PRO A 18 9.78 -19.79 15.17
C PRO A 18 8.27 -19.55 15.21
N ALA A 19 7.78 -19.08 16.35
CA ALA A 19 6.37 -18.71 16.47
C ALA A 19 6.04 -17.71 15.35
N SER A 20 4.97 -17.98 14.58
CA SER A 20 4.57 -17.05 13.52
C SER A 20 4.18 -15.73 14.14
N GLU A 21 4.67 -14.62 13.59
CA GLU A 21 4.28 -13.30 14.03
C GLU A 21 2.78 -13.07 13.78
N ARG A 22 2.15 -12.18 14.56
CA ARG A 22 0.71 -11.92 14.48
C ARG A 22 0.26 -11.59 13.05
N TRP A 23 1.04 -10.81 12.32
CA TRP A 23 0.76 -10.41 10.93
C TRP A 23 0.83 -11.56 9.91
N GLN A 24 1.36 -12.74 10.29
CA GLN A 24 1.39 -13.95 9.45
C GLN A 24 0.16 -14.84 9.64
N GLN A 25 -0.66 -14.56 10.65
CA GLN A 25 -1.84 -15.37 10.97
C GLN A 25 -2.98 -15.07 9.99
N ASP A 26 -3.60 -16.12 9.44
CA ASP A 26 -4.67 -16.01 8.44
C ASP A 26 -5.81 -15.08 8.87
N GLY A 27 -6.29 -15.27 10.10
CA GLY A 27 -7.38 -14.44 10.64
C GLY A 27 -7.00 -12.97 10.74
N TYR A 28 -5.74 -12.67 11.08
CA TYR A 28 -5.25 -11.30 11.15
C TYR A 28 -5.14 -10.68 9.76
N ILE A 29 -4.55 -11.39 8.79
CA ILE A 29 -4.43 -10.92 7.40
C ILE A 29 -5.82 -10.66 6.80
N ILE A 30 -6.78 -11.59 7.00
CA ILE A 30 -8.15 -11.45 6.49
C ILE A 30 -8.82 -10.20 7.07
N ASN A 31 -8.74 -10.00 8.39
CA ASN A 31 -9.36 -8.84 9.03
C ASN A 31 -8.68 -7.53 8.61
N SER A 32 -7.35 -7.49 8.55
CA SER A 32 -6.58 -6.34 8.05
C SER A 32 -6.98 -6.00 6.61
N PHE A 33 -7.05 -7.00 5.72
CA PHE A 33 -7.46 -6.77 4.35
C PHE A 33 -8.87 -6.17 4.24
N ILE A 34 -9.84 -6.68 5.00
CA ILE A 34 -11.21 -6.15 4.99
C ILE A 34 -11.24 -4.71 5.47
N LYS A 35 -10.53 -4.39 6.55
CA LYS A 35 -10.46 -3.01 7.06
C LYS A 35 -9.86 -2.06 6.03
N ILE A 36 -8.69 -2.38 5.50
CA ILE A 36 -7.96 -1.47 4.61
C ILE A 36 -8.58 -1.37 3.21
N ALA A 37 -9.09 -2.47 2.65
CA ALA A 37 -9.61 -2.49 1.28
C ALA A 37 -11.10 -2.11 1.15
N LEU A 38 -11.91 -2.33 2.20
CA LEU A 38 -13.37 -2.23 2.11
C LEU A 38 -14.01 -1.22 3.06
N GLU A 39 -13.27 -0.67 4.01
CA GLU A 39 -13.71 0.48 4.81
C GLU A 39 -13.27 1.80 4.15
N ARG A 40 -13.63 2.94 4.72
CA ARG A 40 -13.29 4.28 4.23
C ARG A 40 -13.08 5.22 5.39
N GLU A 41 -11.98 5.93 5.38
CA GLU A 41 -11.58 6.88 6.42
C GLU A 41 -12.60 8.03 6.60
N TYR A 42 -12.95 8.71 5.50
CA TYR A 42 -13.79 9.93 5.56
C TYR A 42 -15.25 9.71 5.18
N LYS A 43 -15.67 8.51 4.81
CA LYS A 43 -17.03 8.28 4.35
C LYS A 43 -17.51 6.87 4.62
N GLU A 44 -18.40 6.71 5.57
CA GLU A 44 -19.12 5.44 5.72
C GLU A 44 -19.83 5.07 4.42
N THR A 45 -19.49 3.92 3.89
CA THR A 45 -20.13 3.36 2.71
C THR A 45 -21.03 2.22 3.15
N LYS A 46 -22.35 2.41 3.02
CA LYS A 46 -23.35 1.41 3.42
C LYS A 46 -23.16 0.03 2.79
N PHE A 47 -22.60 0.00 1.57
CA PHE A 47 -22.31 -1.23 0.82
C PHE A 47 -20.92 -1.12 0.18
N PRO A 48 -19.83 -1.29 0.94
CA PRO A 48 -18.49 -1.19 0.40
C PRO A 48 -18.21 -2.30 -0.62
N LYS A 49 -17.48 -1.94 -1.66
CA LYS A 49 -17.07 -2.84 -2.73
C LYS A 49 -15.58 -2.73 -2.96
N LEU A 50 -14.94 -3.87 -3.23
CA LEU A 50 -13.55 -3.92 -3.60
C LEU A 50 -13.31 -3.12 -4.88
N ILE A 51 -12.34 -2.24 -4.85
CA ILE A 51 -11.91 -1.44 -5.99
C ILE A 51 -10.45 -1.77 -6.31
N ARG A 52 -10.07 -1.70 -7.58
CA ARG A 52 -8.67 -1.81 -8.00
C ARG A 52 -8.49 -1.36 -9.43
N TRP A 53 -7.27 -1.14 -9.83
CA TRP A 53 -6.94 -0.97 -11.24
C TRP A 53 -7.00 -2.31 -11.97
N VAL A 54 -7.50 -2.28 -13.20
CA VAL A 54 -7.50 -3.43 -14.12
C VAL A 54 -6.76 -3.13 -15.41
N LYS A 55 -6.34 -1.87 -15.59
CA LYS A 55 -5.52 -1.38 -16.71
C LYS A 55 -4.18 -0.89 -16.18
N PRO A 56 -3.14 -0.85 -17.01
CA PRO A 56 -1.87 -0.24 -16.64
C PRO A 56 -2.04 1.18 -16.10
N ILE A 57 -1.23 1.53 -15.11
CA ILE A 57 -1.15 2.88 -14.56
C ILE A 57 -0.10 3.67 -15.35
N HIS A 58 -0.50 4.85 -15.81
CA HIS A 58 0.36 5.81 -16.47
C HIS A 58 0.44 7.07 -15.62
N ILE A 59 1.60 7.31 -15.01
CA ILE A 59 1.84 8.41 -14.09
C ILE A 59 2.36 9.62 -14.86
N PHE A 60 1.70 10.76 -14.69
CA PHE A 60 2.21 12.07 -15.06
C PHE A 60 2.56 12.83 -13.79
N VAL A 61 3.78 13.37 -13.73
CA VAL A 61 4.24 14.23 -12.64
C VAL A 61 4.08 15.69 -13.08
N ASP A 62 3.32 16.46 -12.29
CA ASP A 62 3.27 17.93 -12.35
C ASP A 62 3.98 18.48 -11.10
N SER A 63 4.83 19.46 -11.26
CA SER A 63 5.55 20.04 -10.13
C SER A 63 5.79 21.52 -10.35
N ASP A 64 5.57 22.31 -9.32
CA ASP A 64 6.01 23.69 -9.21
C ASP A 64 7.12 23.85 -8.15
N HIS A 65 7.81 22.75 -7.80
CA HIS A 65 8.89 22.69 -6.82
C HIS A 65 10.26 22.47 -7.48
N ASP A 66 11.30 23.09 -6.95
CA ASP A 66 12.65 23.04 -7.53
C ASP A 66 13.28 21.63 -7.54
N ASP A 67 12.94 20.80 -6.56
CA ASP A 67 13.48 19.42 -6.43
C ASP A 67 12.70 18.38 -7.25
N THR A 68 12.04 18.78 -8.30
CA THR A 68 11.15 17.92 -9.11
C THR A 68 11.79 16.61 -9.54
N GLU A 69 13.05 16.64 -9.96
CA GLU A 69 13.77 15.46 -10.44
C GLU A 69 13.96 14.44 -9.33
N PHE A 70 14.41 14.88 -8.16
CA PHE A 70 14.59 14.02 -6.98
C PHE A 70 13.26 13.43 -6.50
N LEU A 71 12.19 14.24 -6.43
CA LEU A 71 10.86 13.77 -6.02
C LEU A 71 10.29 12.74 -6.99
N ALA A 72 10.47 12.97 -8.30
CA ALA A 72 10.06 12.03 -9.34
C ALA A 72 10.87 10.72 -9.29
N GLU A 73 12.14 10.78 -8.90
CA GLU A 73 12.98 9.61 -8.72
C GLU A 73 12.48 8.74 -7.55
N LEU A 74 12.24 9.33 -6.37
CA LEU A 74 11.67 8.60 -5.22
C LEU A 74 10.34 7.92 -5.59
N LEU A 75 9.45 8.66 -6.24
CA LEU A 75 8.17 8.12 -6.72
C LEU A 75 8.39 6.98 -7.74
N SER A 76 9.38 7.10 -8.64
CA SER A 76 9.69 6.10 -9.66
C SER A 76 10.19 4.80 -9.05
N VAL A 77 11.07 4.87 -8.05
CA VAL A 77 11.55 3.70 -7.31
C VAL A 77 10.37 2.98 -6.66
N HIS A 78 9.53 3.72 -5.93
CA HIS A 78 8.38 3.13 -5.25
C HIS A 78 7.33 2.57 -6.24
N ALA A 79 7.03 3.27 -7.32
CA ALA A 79 6.11 2.80 -8.36
C ALA A 79 6.59 1.49 -9.03
N LYS A 80 7.90 1.35 -9.29
CA LYS A 80 8.51 0.10 -9.77
C LYS A 80 8.36 -1.02 -8.75
N HIS A 81 8.58 -0.73 -7.47
CA HIS A 81 8.39 -1.69 -6.38
C HIS A 81 6.94 -2.19 -6.32
N LEU A 82 5.96 -1.29 -6.31
CA LEU A 82 4.53 -1.63 -6.36
C LEU A 82 4.17 -2.46 -7.59
N SER A 83 4.72 -2.11 -8.76
CA SER A 83 4.52 -2.88 -9.99
C SER A 83 5.06 -4.31 -9.87
N SER A 84 6.21 -4.50 -9.22
CA SER A 84 6.81 -5.81 -8.98
C SER A 84 5.99 -6.68 -8.02
N ILE A 85 5.43 -6.08 -6.96
CA ILE A 85 4.59 -6.77 -5.98
C ILE A 85 3.27 -7.21 -6.59
N THR A 86 2.60 -6.29 -7.28
CA THR A 86 1.22 -6.47 -7.75
C THR A 86 1.12 -7.15 -9.11
N GLY A 87 2.17 -7.09 -9.91
CA GLY A 87 2.15 -7.48 -11.33
C GLY A 87 1.39 -6.47 -12.22
N LEU A 88 0.89 -5.36 -11.66
CA LEU A 88 0.23 -4.32 -12.43
C LEU A 88 1.29 -3.41 -13.08
N PRO A 89 1.28 -3.24 -14.42
CA PRO A 89 2.23 -2.34 -15.07
C PRO A 89 2.01 -0.89 -14.64
N ILE A 90 3.06 -0.25 -14.13
CA ILE A 90 3.08 1.17 -13.76
C ILE A 90 4.21 1.84 -14.54
N LYS A 91 3.89 2.90 -15.31
CA LYS A 91 4.85 3.59 -16.19
C LYS A 91 4.67 5.09 -16.08
N PHE A 92 5.76 5.84 -16.27
CA PHE A 92 5.71 7.31 -16.38
C PHE A 92 5.44 7.72 -17.82
N VAL A 93 4.77 8.86 -17.98
CA VAL A 93 4.43 9.46 -19.29
C VAL A 93 4.75 10.94 -19.30
N ASP A 94 5.13 11.45 -20.46
CA ASP A 94 5.62 12.82 -20.63
C ASP A 94 4.49 13.87 -20.79
N THR A 95 3.26 13.42 -20.99
CA THR A 95 2.14 14.33 -21.22
C THR A 95 0.91 13.94 -20.42
N PRO A 96 0.15 14.91 -19.88
CA PRO A 96 -1.04 14.65 -19.08
C PRO A 96 -2.15 13.91 -19.86
N LYS A 97 -2.18 14.03 -21.19
CA LYS A 97 -3.17 13.35 -22.05
C LYS A 97 -3.03 11.81 -22.05
N LYS A 98 -1.81 11.31 -21.78
CA LYS A 98 -1.53 9.87 -21.72
C LYS A 98 -1.69 9.30 -20.32
N ALA A 99 -1.87 10.14 -19.31
CA ALA A 99 -1.90 9.75 -17.91
C ALA A 99 -3.31 9.34 -17.43
N ASN A 100 -3.32 8.43 -16.48
CA ASN A 100 -4.49 8.09 -15.68
C ASN A 100 -4.22 8.24 -14.16
N LEU A 101 -2.96 8.44 -13.77
CA LEU A 101 -2.56 8.84 -12.42
C LEU A 101 -1.73 10.13 -12.51
N PHE A 102 -2.11 11.11 -11.71
CA PHE A 102 -1.46 12.41 -11.64
C PHE A 102 -0.84 12.57 -10.26
N THR A 103 0.46 12.79 -10.20
CA THR A 103 1.17 13.13 -8.96
C THR A 103 1.65 14.56 -9.06
N ILE A 104 1.20 15.39 -8.12
CA ILE A 104 1.43 16.81 -8.08
C ILE A 104 2.29 17.14 -6.86
N PHE A 105 3.50 17.63 -7.10
CA PHE A 105 4.36 18.20 -6.08
C PHE A 105 4.20 19.73 -6.09
N THR A 106 3.79 20.30 -4.96
CA THR A 106 3.45 21.73 -4.89
C THR A 106 3.79 22.30 -3.51
N SER A 107 3.58 23.59 -3.29
CA SER A 107 3.64 24.19 -1.96
C SER A 107 2.29 24.05 -1.23
N TYR A 108 2.31 24.10 0.10
CA TYR A 108 1.09 24.10 0.90
C TYR A 108 0.17 25.27 0.54
N SER A 109 0.75 26.44 0.33
CA SER A 109 -0.01 27.64 -0.09
C SER A 109 -0.73 27.49 -1.43
N ASN A 110 -0.24 26.59 -2.32
CA ASN A 110 -0.85 26.35 -3.65
C ASN A 110 -1.69 25.06 -3.71
N MET A 111 -1.73 24.28 -2.62
CA MET A 111 -2.43 22.99 -2.57
C MET A 111 -3.91 23.09 -2.99
N GLU A 112 -4.64 24.08 -2.48
CA GLU A 112 -6.05 24.26 -2.80
C GLU A 112 -6.29 24.57 -4.30
N ASN A 113 -5.41 25.34 -4.95
CA ASN A 113 -5.47 25.58 -6.38
C ASN A 113 -5.24 24.30 -7.19
N LYS A 114 -4.30 23.44 -6.75
CA LYS A 114 -4.07 22.15 -7.38
C LYS A 114 -5.26 21.20 -7.19
N VAL A 115 -5.90 21.20 -6.02
CA VAL A 115 -7.16 20.48 -5.79
C VAL A 115 -8.23 20.93 -6.76
N LYS A 116 -8.43 22.25 -6.92
CA LYS A 116 -9.40 22.82 -7.88
C LYS A 116 -9.10 22.38 -9.32
N GLN A 117 -7.84 22.36 -9.69
CA GLN A 117 -7.38 21.99 -11.04
C GLN A 117 -7.55 20.51 -11.35
N TYR A 118 -7.16 19.60 -10.42
CA TYR A 118 -7.00 18.17 -10.69
C TYR A 118 -8.13 17.30 -10.13
N ILE A 119 -8.77 17.73 -9.05
CA ILE A 119 -9.81 16.95 -8.34
C ILE A 119 -11.19 17.56 -8.56
N GLY A 120 -11.34 18.85 -8.27
CA GLY A 120 -12.57 19.60 -8.39
C GLY A 120 -12.75 20.61 -7.27
N ASP A 121 -14.00 20.86 -6.86
CA ASP A 121 -14.35 21.84 -5.85
C ASP A 121 -13.73 21.52 -4.48
N PRO A 122 -12.83 22.38 -3.94
CA PRO A 122 -12.18 22.14 -2.66
C PRO A 122 -13.15 22.07 -1.47
N ASP A 123 -14.28 22.75 -1.54
CA ASP A 123 -15.25 22.77 -0.43
C ASP A 123 -15.89 21.39 -0.18
N ARG A 124 -15.94 20.55 -1.21
CA ARG A 124 -16.44 19.18 -1.08
C ARG A 124 -15.54 18.26 -0.28
N ILE A 125 -14.27 18.62 -0.14
CA ILE A 125 -13.24 17.86 0.58
C ILE A 125 -12.56 18.72 1.65
N ARG A 126 -13.22 19.77 2.12
CA ARG A 126 -12.66 20.76 3.07
C ARG A 126 -12.14 20.11 4.35
N ALA A 127 -12.85 19.12 4.89
CA ALA A 127 -12.41 18.38 6.08
C ALA A 127 -11.07 17.69 5.83
N ALA A 128 -10.96 16.91 4.75
CA ALA A 128 -9.71 16.24 4.37
C ALA A 128 -8.57 17.24 4.12
N LEU A 129 -8.85 18.37 3.44
CA LEU A 129 -7.85 19.42 3.22
C LEU A 129 -7.32 20.07 4.49
N ASN A 130 -8.12 20.15 5.55
CA ASN A 130 -7.71 20.75 6.81
C ASN A 130 -6.90 19.79 7.70
N GLU A 131 -7.06 18.49 7.51
CA GLU A 131 -6.48 17.44 8.36
C GLU A 131 -5.28 16.76 7.69
N ALA A 132 -5.35 16.53 6.38
CA ALA A 132 -4.34 15.77 5.66
C ALA A 132 -3.05 16.57 5.40
N ILE A 133 -1.90 15.89 5.54
CA ILE A 133 -0.59 16.41 5.14
C ILE A 133 -0.44 16.30 3.62
N CYS A 134 -0.90 15.21 3.04
CA CYS A 134 -0.94 14.94 1.60
C CYS A 134 -2.32 14.36 1.25
N LEU A 135 -2.66 14.32 -0.02
CA LEU A 135 -4.03 13.98 -0.44
C LEU A 135 -4.03 13.04 -1.64
N GLY A 136 -4.63 11.88 -1.48
CA GLY A 136 -5.00 10.97 -2.56
C GLY A 136 -6.47 11.05 -2.92
N ASN A 137 -6.76 11.03 -4.21
CA ASN A 137 -8.13 10.96 -4.69
C ASN A 137 -8.23 10.05 -5.92
N PHE A 138 -9.30 9.31 -6.04
CA PHE A 138 -9.52 8.46 -7.21
C PHE A 138 -10.95 8.55 -7.75
N ARG A 139 -11.08 8.24 -9.03
CA ARG A 139 -12.36 8.01 -9.70
C ARG A 139 -12.47 6.56 -10.14
N ARG A 140 -13.64 5.98 -10.01
CA ARG A 140 -13.94 4.62 -10.46
C ARG A 140 -15.14 4.60 -11.41
N ASN A 141 -15.23 3.59 -12.26
CA ASN A 141 -16.40 3.34 -13.07
C ASN A 141 -17.48 2.51 -12.34
N SER A 142 -18.59 2.23 -13.01
CA SER A 142 -19.68 1.42 -12.48
C SER A 142 -19.31 -0.04 -12.19
N ARG A 143 -18.20 -0.55 -12.77
CA ARG A 143 -17.66 -1.88 -12.51
C ARG A 143 -16.68 -1.92 -11.35
N TYR A 144 -16.56 -0.82 -10.60
CA TYR A 144 -15.60 -0.68 -9.47
C TYR A 144 -14.12 -0.75 -9.88
N GLU A 145 -13.82 -0.49 -11.15
CA GLU A 145 -12.46 -0.33 -11.65
C GLU A 145 -11.99 1.10 -11.40
N ILE A 146 -10.82 1.28 -10.80
CA ILE A 146 -10.22 2.60 -10.69
C ILE A 146 -9.78 3.02 -12.09
N THR A 147 -10.13 4.23 -12.49
CA THR A 147 -9.90 4.75 -13.85
C THR A 147 -9.06 6.01 -13.86
N ARG A 148 -8.97 6.71 -12.73
CA ARG A 148 -8.15 7.89 -12.55
C ARG A 148 -7.75 8.03 -11.10
N GLY A 149 -6.49 8.42 -10.86
CA GLY A 149 -5.96 8.80 -9.55
C GLY A 149 -5.35 10.20 -9.61
N THR A 150 -5.33 10.88 -8.47
CA THR A 150 -4.63 12.15 -8.26
C THR A 150 -4.02 12.14 -6.87
N ILE A 151 -2.73 12.45 -6.79
CA ILE A 151 -1.98 12.63 -5.54
C ILE A 151 -1.49 14.07 -5.51
N ILE A 152 -1.69 14.77 -4.41
CA ILE A 152 -1.17 16.13 -4.20
C ILE A 152 -0.34 16.14 -2.94
N ILE A 153 0.94 16.48 -3.07
CA ILE A 153 1.92 16.51 -1.99
C ILE A 153 2.45 17.94 -1.85
N PRO A 154 2.08 18.65 -0.79
CA PRO A 154 2.66 19.94 -0.44
C PRO A 154 4.04 19.71 0.18
N VAL A 155 5.09 19.76 -0.65
CA VAL A 155 6.46 19.33 -0.33
C VAL A 155 7.06 20.07 0.86
N ASP A 156 6.85 21.39 0.94
CA ASP A 156 7.29 22.23 2.04
C ASP A 156 6.68 21.79 3.38
N TYR A 157 5.36 21.58 3.41
CA TYR A 157 4.63 21.16 4.59
C TYR A 157 4.93 19.69 4.96
N ALA A 158 4.97 18.81 3.97
CA ALA A 158 5.31 17.40 4.21
C ALA A 158 6.74 17.25 4.77
N ARG A 159 7.70 18.08 4.34
CA ARG A 159 9.05 18.14 4.92
C ARG A 159 9.05 18.69 6.33
N GLU A 160 8.33 19.79 6.59
CA GLU A 160 8.18 20.36 7.93
C GLU A 160 7.66 19.33 8.94
N LYS A 161 6.73 18.48 8.51
CA LYS A 161 6.16 17.41 9.33
C LYS A 161 6.98 16.13 9.34
N ALA A 162 8.11 16.06 8.62
CA ALA A 162 8.92 14.85 8.40
C ALA A 162 8.11 13.67 7.78
N ARG A 163 7.12 13.98 6.93
CA ARG A 163 6.18 13.02 6.32
C ARG A 163 6.29 12.93 4.80
N LEU A 164 7.34 13.48 4.18
CA LEU A 164 7.45 13.48 2.72
C LEU A 164 7.54 12.07 2.14
N LEU A 165 8.33 11.18 2.76
CA LEU A 165 8.44 9.79 2.31
C LEU A 165 7.13 9.04 2.53
N ASP A 166 6.47 9.27 3.66
CA ASP A 166 5.16 8.69 3.95
C ASP A 166 4.16 9.08 2.85
N CYS A 167 4.05 10.38 2.52
CA CYS A 167 3.17 10.86 1.46
C CYS A 167 3.44 10.19 0.11
N ILE A 168 4.72 9.99 -0.25
CA ILE A 168 5.09 9.33 -1.51
C ILE A 168 4.71 7.84 -1.49
N VAL A 169 4.96 7.15 -0.37
CA VAL A 169 4.74 5.71 -0.26
C VAL A 169 3.27 5.38 -0.05
N GLU A 170 2.64 6.06 0.88
CA GLU A 170 1.27 5.77 1.31
C GLU A 170 0.25 6.11 0.22
N GLU A 171 0.27 7.35 -0.29
CA GLU A 171 -0.76 7.84 -1.20
C GLU A 171 -0.89 7.01 -2.48
N ILE A 172 0.25 6.67 -3.13
CA ILE A 172 0.16 5.83 -4.33
C ILE A 172 -0.25 4.40 -4.00
N THR A 173 0.11 3.89 -2.80
CA THR A 173 -0.27 2.54 -2.37
C THR A 173 -1.76 2.46 -2.05
N GLN A 174 -2.32 3.45 -1.37
CA GLN A 174 -3.78 3.56 -1.15
C GLN A 174 -4.54 3.61 -2.47
N LEU A 175 -4.02 4.36 -3.44
CA LEU A 175 -4.64 4.49 -4.76
C LEU A 175 -4.60 3.20 -5.61
N LEU A 176 -3.87 2.16 -5.19
CA LEU A 176 -3.98 0.84 -5.82
C LEU A 176 -5.29 0.13 -5.47
N GLY A 177 -6.00 0.57 -4.44
CA GLY A 177 -7.29 0.04 -4.00
C GLY A 177 -7.32 -0.42 -2.54
N LEU A 178 -6.43 0.15 -1.72
CA LEU A 178 -6.35 0.00 -0.26
C LEU A 178 -6.58 1.35 0.43
N PRO A 179 -7.78 1.94 0.32
CA PRO A 179 -8.00 3.36 0.57
C PRO A 179 -8.38 3.72 1.99
N ASN A 180 -8.16 2.87 2.96
CA ASN A 180 -8.53 3.11 4.36
C ASN A 180 -7.35 2.94 5.30
N ASP A 181 -7.31 3.76 6.33
CA ASP A 181 -6.35 3.68 7.41
C ASP A 181 -7.00 3.07 8.66
N SER A 182 -6.19 2.42 9.49
CA SER A 182 -6.69 1.81 10.71
C SER A 182 -5.58 1.57 11.73
N ASP A 183 -5.73 2.14 12.92
CA ASP A 183 -4.87 1.91 14.07
C ASP A 183 -4.82 0.44 14.55
N GLU A 184 -5.76 -0.39 14.08
CA GLU A 184 -5.82 -1.81 14.43
C GLU A 184 -4.96 -2.71 13.52
N VAL A 185 -4.45 -2.16 12.41
CA VAL A 185 -3.64 -2.90 11.44
C VAL A 185 -2.16 -2.55 11.63
N PHE A 186 -1.39 -3.52 12.14
CA PHE A 186 0.03 -3.33 12.46
C PHE A 186 0.83 -4.63 12.19
N PRO A 187 2.07 -4.56 11.66
CA PRO A 187 2.73 -3.37 11.12
C PRO A 187 2.14 -2.97 9.75
N SER A 188 1.93 -1.70 9.50
CA SER A 188 1.38 -1.23 8.21
C SER A 188 1.61 0.27 8.02
N ILE A 189 1.82 0.69 6.77
CA ILE A 189 1.81 2.12 6.39
C ILE A 189 0.41 2.73 6.52
N PHE A 190 -0.64 1.92 6.52
CA PHE A 190 -2.05 2.32 6.73
C PHE A 190 -2.41 2.45 8.21
N ASN A 191 -1.44 2.67 9.07
CA ASN A 191 -1.62 2.90 10.50
C ASN A 191 -0.94 4.21 10.88
N ASP A 192 -1.73 5.24 11.18
CA ASP A 192 -1.25 6.58 11.51
C ASP A 192 -0.30 6.64 12.71
N ARG A 193 -0.30 5.59 13.55
CA ARG A 193 0.64 5.43 14.67
C ARG A 193 1.93 4.72 14.29
N SER A 194 2.05 4.26 13.05
CA SER A 194 3.31 3.70 12.55
C SER A 194 4.36 4.79 12.41
N VAL A 195 5.59 4.47 12.80
CA VAL A 195 6.74 5.36 12.60
C VAL A 195 7.49 5.03 11.30
N ASP A 196 7.10 3.96 10.61
CA ASP A 196 7.74 3.50 9.38
C ASP A 196 7.08 4.15 8.16
N ALA A 197 7.88 4.84 7.35
CA ALA A 197 7.47 5.43 6.08
C ALA A 197 7.46 4.42 4.91
N TYR A 198 7.74 3.16 5.14
CA TYR A 198 7.94 2.15 4.11
C TYR A 198 6.95 0.99 4.25
N LEU A 199 6.70 0.30 3.13
CA LEU A 199 5.85 -0.90 3.14
C LEU A 199 6.35 -1.93 4.15
N SER A 200 5.45 -2.39 5.00
CA SER A 200 5.67 -3.50 5.90
C SER A 200 5.51 -4.86 5.21
N PRO A 201 5.94 -5.97 5.84
CA PRO A 201 5.62 -7.31 5.35
C PRO A 201 4.12 -7.58 5.21
N LEU A 202 3.28 -6.98 6.08
CA LEU A 202 1.83 -7.10 5.99
C LEU A 202 1.30 -6.34 4.75
N ASP A 203 1.79 -5.13 4.47
CA ASP A 203 1.39 -4.36 3.29
C ASP A 203 1.71 -5.10 1.99
N TYR A 204 2.89 -5.76 1.94
CA TYR A 204 3.24 -6.66 0.83
C TYR A 204 2.18 -7.74 0.64
N ILE A 205 1.76 -8.42 1.71
CA ILE A 205 0.73 -9.46 1.67
C ILE A 205 -0.62 -8.89 1.22
N LEU A 206 -1.02 -7.72 1.74
CA LEU A 206 -2.28 -7.07 1.37
C LEU A 206 -2.30 -6.69 -0.12
N LEU A 207 -1.19 -6.16 -0.65
CA LEU A 207 -1.05 -5.83 -2.07
C LEU A 207 -1.10 -7.08 -2.96
N LYS A 208 -0.39 -8.15 -2.59
CA LYS A 208 -0.45 -9.45 -3.27
C LYS A 208 -1.85 -10.02 -3.27
N ALA A 209 -2.56 -9.91 -2.13
CA ALA A 209 -3.94 -10.37 -2.01
C ALA A 209 -4.88 -9.57 -2.91
N LEU A 210 -4.78 -8.24 -2.92
CA LEU A 210 -5.62 -7.35 -3.72
C LEU A 210 -5.55 -7.70 -5.21
N TYR A 211 -4.34 -8.02 -5.71
CA TYR A 211 -4.11 -8.35 -7.12
C TYR A 211 -4.14 -9.85 -7.43
N SER A 212 -4.51 -10.67 -6.45
CA SER A 212 -4.74 -12.11 -6.65
C SER A 212 -5.86 -12.34 -7.69
N PRO A 213 -5.74 -13.39 -8.54
CA PRO A 213 -6.80 -13.75 -9.48
C PRO A 213 -8.10 -14.20 -8.80
N HIS A 214 -8.07 -14.52 -7.52
CA HIS A 214 -9.24 -14.95 -6.74
C HIS A 214 -10.09 -13.78 -6.23
N LEU A 215 -9.56 -12.55 -6.21
CA LEU A 215 -10.31 -11.34 -5.90
C LEU A 215 -10.66 -10.58 -7.19
N LYS A 216 -11.84 -9.99 -7.19
CA LYS A 216 -12.30 -9.15 -8.32
C LYS A 216 -12.93 -7.87 -7.78
N GLN A 217 -12.73 -6.79 -8.51
CA GLN A 217 -13.43 -5.54 -8.23
C GLN A 217 -14.94 -5.75 -8.20
N GLY A 218 -15.63 -5.00 -7.34
CA GLY A 218 -17.08 -5.14 -7.14
C GLY A 218 -17.49 -6.22 -6.14
N MET A 219 -16.58 -7.05 -5.64
CA MET A 219 -16.87 -7.94 -4.51
C MET A 219 -17.20 -7.11 -3.27
N ASP A 220 -18.25 -7.52 -2.53
CA ASP A 220 -18.58 -6.99 -1.21
C ASP A 220 -17.77 -7.68 -0.11
N VAL A 221 -17.96 -7.23 1.13
CA VAL A 221 -17.28 -7.78 2.30
C VAL A 221 -17.46 -9.30 2.41
N THR A 222 -18.69 -9.80 2.24
CA THR A 222 -18.99 -11.22 2.36
C THR A 222 -18.28 -12.06 1.30
N LYS A 223 -18.36 -11.64 0.03
CA LYS A 223 -17.69 -12.33 -1.08
C LYS A 223 -16.18 -12.27 -0.96
N THR A 224 -15.64 -11.11 -0.57
CA THR A 224 -14.20 -10.92 -0.38
C THR A 224 -13.70 -11.81 0.76
N ARG A 225 -14.36 -11.78 1.92
CA ARG A 225 -14.01 -12.63 3.07
C ARG A 225 -14.06 -14.12 2.74
N ALA A 226 -15.05 -14.56 1.97
CA ALA A 226 -15.15 -15.95 1.53
C ALA A 226 -14.06 -16.37 0.52
N ALA A 227 -13.52 -15.45 -0.27
CA ALA A 227 -12.46 -15.71 -1.24
C ALA A 227 -11.05 -15.68 -0.62
N LEU A 228 -10.83 -14.89 0.45
CA LEU A 228 -9.51 -14.69 1.06
C LEU A 228 -8.81 -15.98 1.53
N PRO A 229 -9.46 -17.02 2.08
CA PRO A 229 -8.77 -18.27 2.41
C PRO A 229 -8.07 -18.90 1.20
N LYS A 230 -8.69 -18.85 0.02
CA LYS A 230 -8.09 -19.35 -1.22
C LYS A 230 -6.93 -18.49 -1.69
N VAL A 231 -7.02 -17.16 -1.50
CA VAL A 231 -5.90 -16.24 -1.75
C VAL A 231 -4.73 -16.60 -0.85
N LEU A 232 -4.96 -16.75 0.46
CA LEU A 232 -3.90 -17.07 1.43
C LEU A 232 -3.26 -18.44 1.16
N ALA A 233 -4.05 -19.43 0.77
CA ALA A 233 -3.51 -20.75 0.36
C ALA A 233 -2.53 -20.59 -0.82
N SER A 234 -2.87 -19.77 -1.83
CA SER A 234 -1.98 -19.48 -2.95
C SER A 234 -0.72 -18.71 -2.53
N LEU A 235 -0.84 -17.71 -1.66
CA LEU A 235 0.31 -16.96 -1.15
C LEU A 235 1.26 -17.84 -0.31
N LYS A 236 0.70 -18.75 0.49
CA LYS A 236 1.49 -19.73 1.26
C LYS A 236 2.24 -20.69 0.34
N ALA A 237 1.58 -21.20 -0.70
CA ALA A 237 2.20 -22.10 -1.67
C ALA A 237 3.40 -21.45 -2.39
N ASN A 238 3.39 -20.12 -2.56
CA ASN A 238 4.47 -19.35 -3.16
C ASN A 238 5.48 -18.80 -2.12
N ASN A 239 5.37 -19.18 -0.86
CA ASN A 239 6.14 -18.62 0.27
C ASN A 239 5.99 -17.09 0.41
N ASP A 240 4.93 -16.47 -0.12
CA ASP A 240 4.75 -15.02 -0.08
C ASP A 240 4.49 -14.51 1.34
N ILE A 241 3.86 -15.31 2.20
CA ILE A 241 3.65 -14.95 3.62
C ILE A 241 4.91 -15.23 4.44
N LYS A 242 5.54 -16.39 4.26
CA LYS A 242 6.73 -16.78 5.00
C LYS A 242 7.90 -15.82 4.77
N ASP A 243 8.12 -15.46 3.51
CA ASP A 243 9.27 -14.67 3.07
C ASP A 243 8.90 -13.18 2.86
N ALA A 244 7.74 -12.73 3.38
CA ALA A 244 7.23 -11.37 3.15
C ALA A 244 8.21 -10.28 3.58
N ALA A 245 8.89 -10.47 4.72
CA ALA A 245 9.87 -9.52 5.25
C ALA A 245 11.08 -9.34 4.32
N GLU A 246 11.55 -10.39 3.68
CA GLU A 246 12.62 -10.32 2.68
C GLU A 246 12.11 -9.74 1.36
N LYS A 247 10.95 -10.23 0.89
CA LYS A 247 10.38 -9.85 -0.40
C LYS A 247 9.97 -8.38 -0.46
N VAL A 248 9.47 -7.81 0.64
CA VAL A 248 9.09 -6.39 0.70
C VAL A 248 10.30 -5.46 0.61
N GLN A 249 11.49 -5.89 1.01
CA GLN A 249 12.71 -5.09 0.91
C GLN A 249 13.27 -5.04 -0.50
N LYS A 250 13.02 -6.07 -1.32
CA LYS A 250 13.59 -6.18 -2.65
C LYS A 250 13.07 -5.12 -3.61
N GLY A 251 13.94 -4.15 -3.94
CA GLY A 251 13.60 -3.02 -4.81
C GLY A 251 12.74 -1.95 -4.13
N SER A 252 12.66 -1.96 -2.80
CA SER A 252 11.95 -0.97 -2.00
C SER A 252 12.67 0.39 -1.99
N LEU A 253 11.94 1.45 -1.68
CA LEU A 253 12.49 2.77 -1.47
C LEU A 253 13.47 2.79 -0.27
N LYS A 254 13.18 2.02 0.78
CA LYS A 254 14.07 1.82 1.94
C LYS A 254 15.44 1.29 1.49
N SER A 255 15.44 0.22 0.71
CA SER A 255 16.67 -0.38 0.18
C SER A 255 17.41 0.55 -0.77
N TYR A 256 16.69 1.37 -1.55
CA TYR A 256 17.27 2.36 -2.44
C TYR A 256 18.01 3.49 -1.68
N LEU A 257 17.44 3.93 -0.55
CA LEU A 257 18.03 4.97 0.31
C LEU A 257 19.14 4.44 1.24
N GLY A 258 19.34 3.10 1.30
CA GLY A 258 20.40 2.49 2.12
C GLY A 258 20.05 2.37 3.62
N GLU A 259 18.74 2.28 3.95
CA GLU A 259 18.22 2.16 5.30
C GLU A 259 17.88 0.72 5.71
#